data_1d90b676e27104bb3a454a3ba2c768c6
#
_entry.id   1d90b676e27104bb3a454a3ba2c768c6
#
_cell.length_a   1.000
_cell.length_b   1.000
_cell.length_c   1.000
_cell.angle_alpha   90.00
_cell.angle_beta   90.00
_cell.angle_gamma   90.00
#
_symmetry.space_group_name_H-M   'P 1'
#
loop_
_entity.id
_entity.type
_entity.pdbx_description
1 polymer ?
#
loop_
_entity_poly.entity_id
_entity_poly.type
_entity_poly.pdbx_seq_one_letter_code
_entity_poly.pdbx_strand_id
1 'polypeptide(L)'
;MLAFCVLGSFTGAAEPPRMLFLEDAGHDPTAPSGTRSGFAILRREDGSFCFYNPFAPSSEPLRLPDAKGEKHTLRPALPESLAQSKTLIESGILNNTQTLLSADGTVRSITVKAEKHSKEDAASIGLPMYLDMWYRQGTAQAVSKPVRTWRGYNGSQMEYQRLASGRLLVPHGGYLPFAKAAPPTGRHETVIEYSDDGGTNWQLSASKLTSPCYEDYNGSNEGACEPCFEELRDGSIWMLMRTQAGCLYESTSKDDGTTWSAAAPSRFRTSTGPANLLRHRDGRLVLTWNNCELPPKHEGVGVYGGRDALHIAISDDDGRTWRGFREIYLDHRRNDNPVASGDRGTAYPLAAFTDEGKIVVLAGQGKGGRNPILVDPDWITATTAECDFRDSLVQWAVYQHTGPAKRWWRARRIGCGLIDTPDEPGTQSLHVRNPDEPDTAVWNFPNGWRGELTVRLRLPTGSHGAIFSLNDRFFDPSNTLGDDLAMFQARVTTDAAKPDTWHTLSLRWDLTRGECEQRLNDQLIATHKFRHRTLNGVSYLRIRSAAHKPDPHGVIIRHVKAAISDPKAPAITREEQDAYQEDYVKTVVPRW
;
A
#
# COMPACT_ATOMS: atom_id res chain seq x y z
N MET A 1 -39.90 4.74 -31.37
CA MET A 1 -38.55 4.54 -32.00
C MET A 1 -37.50 4.81 -30.90
N LEU A 2 -37.09 3.75 -30.22
CA LEU A 2 -36.06 3.80 -29.19
C LEU A 2 -34.74 3.52 -29.87
N ALA A 3 -33.84 4.51 -29.86
CA ALA A 3 -32.48 4.35 -30.34
C ALA A 3 -31.63 3.67 -29.26
N PHE A 4 -31.24 2.43 -29.51
CA PHE A 4 -30.21 1.74 -28.73
C PHE A 4 -28.86 2.35 -29.13
N CYS A 5 -28.22 3.10 -28.22
CA CYS A 5 -26.80 3.40 -28.32
C CYS A 5 -26.03 2.13 -27.95
N VAL A 6 -25.46 1.49 -28.94
CA VAL A 6 -24.45 0.44 -28.76
C VAL A 6 -23.14 1.15 -28.34
N LEU A 7 -22.84 1.10 -27.04
CA LEU A 7 -21.51 1.42 -26.54
C LEU A 7 -20.56 0.33 -26.99
N GLY A 8 -19.75 0.65 -28.01
CA GLY A 8 -18.65 -0.19 -28.44
C GLY A 8 -17.63 -0.33 -27.32
N SER A 9 -17.51 -1.52 -26.75
CA SER A 9 -16.41 -1.88 -25.86
C SER A 9 -15.11 -1.93 -26.67
N PHE A 10 -14.28 -0.91 -26.49
CA PHE A 10 -12.86 -1.00 -26.85
C PHE A 10 -12.20 -1.98 -25.84
N THR A 11 -11.99 -3.22 -26.28
CA THR A 11 -11.18 -4.19 -25.53
C THR A 11 -9.69 -3.94 -25.82
N GLY A 12 -9.16 -2.81 -25.39
CA GLY A 12 -7.73 -2.67 -25.17
C GLY A 12 -7.35 -3.46 -23.91
N ALA A 13 -6.22 -4.15 -23.91
CA ALA A 13 -5.69 -4.75 -22.68
C ALA A 13 -5.49 -3.65 -21.62
N ALA A 14 -5.98 -3.91 -20.40
CA ALA A 14 -5.87 -2.95 -19.30
C ALA A 14 -4.39 -2.63 -19.00
N GLU A 15 -4.08 -1.34 -18.90
CA GLU A 15 -2.69 -0.88 -18.77
C GLU A 15 -2.15 -1.07 -17.34
N PRO A 16 -0.90 -1.56 -17.18
CA PRO A 16 -0.28 -1.66 -15.86
C PRO A 16 -0.03 -0.26 -15.26
N PRO A 17 0.10 -0.17 -13.92
CA PRO A 17 0.38 1.10 -13.25
C PRO A 17 1.62 1.81 -13.80
N ARG A 18 1.54 3.14 -13.87
CA ARG A 18 2.64 3.99 -14.32
C ARG A 18 3.02 4.98 -13.24
N MET A 19 4.27 4.94 -12.80
CA MET A 19 4.83 5.98 -11.94
C MET A 19 5.14 7.21 -12.79
N LEU A 20 4.66 8.38 -12.35
CA LEU A 20 4.88 9.65 -12.99
C LEU A 20 5.89 10.46 -12.20
N PHE A 21 6.76 11.21 -12.90
CA PHE A 21 7.84 11.96 -12.28
C PHE A 21 7.60 13.47 -12.39
N LEU A 22 7.88 14.17 -11.31
CA LEU A 22 7.92 15.63 -11.30
C LEU A 22 9.21 16.07 -12.01
N GLU A 23 9.13 17.01 -12.94
CA GLU A 23 10.28 17.42 -13.80
C GLU A 23 11.51 17.84 -12.99
N ASP A 24 11.32 18.43 -11.79
CA ASP A 24 12.40 18.92 -10.93
C ASP A 24 12.85 17.93 -9.84
N ALA A 25 12.15 16.81 -9.70
CA ALA A 25 12.37 15.91 -8.58
C ALA A 25 12.65 14.49 -9.01
N GLY A 26 13.10 14.21 -10.18
CA GLY A 26 13.31 12.84 -10.68
C GLY A 26 13.35 11.80 -9.55
N HIS A 27 13.06 10.57 -9.76
CA HIS A 27 13.14 9.55 -8.72
C HIS A 27 14.60 9.47 -8.21
N ASP A 28 14.99 10.43 -7.36
CA ASP A 28 16.29 10.42 -6.68
C ASP A 28 16.14 9.81 -5.29
N PRO A 29 16.49 8.52 -5.15
CA PRO A 29 16.44 7.84 -3.87
C PRO A 29 17.45 8.40 -2.85
N THR A 30 18.34 9.30 -3.27
CA THR A 30 19.30 9.98 -2.40
C THR A 30 18.82 11.35 -1.94
N ALA A 31 17.71 11.85 -2.51
CA ALA A 31 17.15 13.15 -2.11
C ALA A 31 16.82 13.21 -0.62
N PRO A 32 17.02 14.34 0.05
CA PRO A 32 16.69 14.49 1.47
C PRO A 32 15.22 14.19 1.74
N SER A 33 14.93 13.47 2.82
CA SER A 33 13.56 13.28 3.30
C SER A 33 12.93 14.63 3.61
N GLY A 34 11.69 14.86 3.14
CA GLY A 34 10.98 16.11 3.38
C GLY A 34 11.06 17.14 2.27
N THR A 35 11.58 16.79 1.10
CA THR A 35 11.40 17.60 -0.11
C THR A 35 9.91 17.76 -0.37
N ARG A 36 9.42 19.00 -0.43
CA ARG A 36 8.00 19.27 -0.70
C ARG A 36 7.66 18.73 -2.09
N SER A 37 6.59 17.95 -2.16
CA SER A 37 6.10 17.46 -3.45
C SER A 37 5.60 18.64 -4.29
N GLY A 38 6.07 18.73 -5.53
CA GLY A 38 5.49 19.62 -6.54
C GLY A 38 4.12 19.16 -7.03
N PHE A 39 3.43 18.32 -6.28
CA PHE A 39 2.13 17.75 -6.60
C PHE A 39 1.16 17.90 -5.43
N ALA A 40 -0.03 18.41 -5.71
CA ALA A 40 -1.10 18.56 -4.74
C ALA A 40 -2.43 18.10 -5.35
N ILE A 41 -3.33 17.67 -4.47
CA ILE A 41 -4.68 17.22 -4.76
C ILE A 41 -5.64 18.14 -4.04
N LEU A 42 -6.60 18.69 -4.78
CA LEU A 42 -7.73 19.42 -4.21
C LEU A 42 -8.99 18.58 -4.41
N ARG A 43 -9.65 18.18 -3.32
CA ARG A 43 -10.92 17.45 -3.35
C ARG A 43 -12.06 18.47 -3.42
N ARG A 44 -12.99 18.27 -4.34
CA ARG A 44 -14.21 19.06 -4.44
C ARG A 44 -15.32 18.48 -3.60
N GLU A 45 -16.29 19.29 -3.26
CA GLU A 45 -17.46 18.90 -2.46
C GLU A 45 -18.33 17.82 -3.17
N ASP A 46 -18.30 17.78 -4.49
CA ASP A 46 -18.96 16.73 -5.30
C ASP A 46 -18.17 15.41 -5.35
N GLY A 47 -17.09 15.30 -4.59
CA GLY A 47 -16.21 14.13 -4.52
C GLY A 47 -15.18 14.04 -5.65
N SER A 48 -15.22 14.94 -6.64
CA SER A 48 -14.20 15.01 -7.70
C SER A 48 -12.91 15.68 -7.22
N PHE A 49 -11.87 15.66 -8.05
CA PHE A 49 -10.53 16.13 -7.68
C PHE A 49 -9.96 17.09 -8.74
N CYS A 50 -9.01 17.93 -8.31
CA CYS A 50 -8.10 18.66 -9.20
C CYS A 50 -6.66 18.34 -8.87
N PHE A 51 -5.80 18.38 -9.89
CA PHE A 51 -4.36 18.11 -9.77
C PHE A 51 -3.57 19.35 -10.20
N TYR A 52 -2.59 19.74 -9.39
CA TYR A 52 -1.82 20.93 -9.65
C TYR A 52 -0.44 20.91 -8.98
N ASN A 53 0.44 21.81 -9.46
CA ASN A 53 1.69 22.11 -8.77
C ASN A 53 1.44 23.20 -7.72
N PRO A 54 1.61 22.93 -6.41
CA PRO A 54 1.34 23.92 -5.37
C PRO A 54 2.31 25.12 -5.36
N PHE A 55 3.48 25.00 -6.00
CA PHE A 55 4.47 26.08 -6.11
C PHE A 55 4.26 26.95 -7.37
N ALA A 56 3.52 26.43 -8.33
CA ALA A 56 3.15 27.13 -9.56
C ALA A 56 1.72 26.75 -9.95
N PRO A 57 0.70 27.19 -9.15
CA PRO A 57 -0.69 26.89 -9.45
C PRO A 57 -1.10 27.39 -10.83
N SER A 58 -1.76 26.54 -11.61
CA SER A 58 -2.19 26.83 -12.97
C SER A 58 -3.55 26.21 -13.26
N SER A 59 -4.33 26.84 -14.12
CA SER A 59 -5.56 26.29 -14.69
C SER A 59 -5.30 25.34 -15.86
N GLU A 60 -4.05 25.23 -16.31
CA GLU A 60 -3.66 24.22 -17.30
C GLU A 60 -3.50 22.85 -16.65
N PRO A 61 -3.93 21.76 -17.32
CA PRO A 61 -3.75 20.42 -16.82
C PRO A 61 -2.28 20.07 -16.56
N LEU A 62 -2.03 19.41 -15.45
CA LEU A 62 -0.70 18.95 -15.10
C LEU A 62 -0.25 17.81 -16.04
N ARG A 63 0.94 17.91 -16.62
CA ARG A 63 1.53 16.91 -17.50
C ARG A 63 2.82 16.38 -16.90
N LEU A 64 2.87 15.08 -16.64
CA LEU A 64 4.01 14.43 -16.00
C LEU A 64 4.53 13.27 -16.87
N PRO A 65 5.86 13.14 -17.03
CA PRO A 65 6.45 12.02 -17.74
C PRO A 65 6.46 10.75 -16.88
N ASP A 66 6.39 9.59 -17.52
CA ASP A 66 6.70 8.30 -16.92
C ASP A 66 8.20 7.94 -17.08
N ALA A 67 8.59 6.74 -16.67
CA ALA A 67 9.97 6.23 -16.77
C ALA A 67 10.49 6.12 -18.23
N LYS A 68 9.59 6.09 -19.22
CA LYS A 68 9.93 6.06 -20.66
C LYS A 68 9.94 7.47 -21.27
N GLY A 69 9.60 8.50 -20.49
CA GLY A 69 9.48 9.88 -20.95
C GLY A 69 8.15 10.20 -21.65
N GLU A 70 7.19 9.27 -21.64
CA GLU A 70 5.84 9.51 -22.16
C GLU A 70 5.09 10.44 -21.20
N LYS A 71 4.51 11.54 -21.73
CA LYS A 71 3.81 12.54 -20.92
C LYS A 71 2.33 12.18 -20.74
N HIS A 72 1.92 12.06 -19.50
CA HIS A 72 0.53 11.78 -19.08
C HIS A 72 -0.13 13.04 -18.54
N THR A 73 -1.35 13.32 -18.96
CA THR A 73 -2.11 14.49 -18.56
C THR A 73 -3.05 14.11 -17.41
N LEU A 74 -2.98 14.84 -16.29
CA LEU A 74 -3.88 14.68 -15.15
C LEU A 74 -4.94 15.79 -15.18
N ARG A 75 -6.20 15.38 -15.19
CA ARG A 75 -7.38 16.27 -15.24
C ARG A 75 -8.36 15.91 -14.12
N PRO A 76 -9.13 16.90 -13.63
CA PRO A 76 -9.10 18.31 -14.01
C PRO A 76 -7.97 19.10 -13.36
N ALA A 77 -7.65 20.25 -13.97
CA ALA A 77 -6.78 21.26 -13.39
C ALA A 77 -7.51 22.10 -12.32
N LEU A 78 -6.77 22.99 -11.66
CA LEU A 78 -7.37 24.00 -10.79
C LEU A 78 -8.34 24.90 -11.58
N PRO A 79 -9.49 25.30 -10.98
CA PRO A 79 -10.29 26.38 -11.50
C PRO A 79 -9.47 27.66 -11.69
N GLU A 80 -9.68 28.38 -12.77
CA GLU A 80 -8.93 29.59 -13.11
C GLU A 80 -8.98 30.63 -11.98
N SER A 81 -10.15 30.79 -11.35
CA SER A 81 -10.35 31.69 -10.21
C SER A 81 -9.45 31.40 -9.01
N LEU A 82 -9.09 30.14 -8.80
CA LEU A 82 -8.17 29.74 -7.74
C LEU A 82 -6.71 29.85 -8.19
N ALA A 83 -6.43 29.41 -9.41
CA ALA A 83 -5.08 29.42 -9.98
C ALA A 83 -4.51 30.84 -10.12
N GLN A 84 -5.36 31.85 -10.37
CA GLN A 84 -4.98 33.27 -10.51
C GLN A 84 -5.15 34.08 -9.22
N SER A 85 -5.67 33.50 -8.14
CA SER A 85 -5.89 34.23 -6.88
C SER A 85 -4.57 34.50 -6.14
N LYS A 86 -4.09 35.73 -6.24
CA LYS A 86 -2.92 36.18 -5.46
C LYS A 86 -3.12 35.95 -3.96
N THR A 87 -4.31 36.21 -3.43
CA THR A 87 -4.67 36.02 -2.02
C THR A 87 -4.47 34.56 -1.56
N LEU A 88 -4.99 33.59 -2.33
CA LEU A 88 -4.84 32.16 -1.97
C LEU A 88 -3.39 31.68 -2.12
N ILE A 89 -2.69 32.13 -3.18
CA ILE A 89 -1.28 31.76 -3.44
C ILE A 89 -0.38 32.29 -2.34
N GLU A 90 -0.45 33.60 -2.04
CA GLU A 90 0.40 34.25 -1.01
C GLU A 90 0.11 33.73 0.41
N SER A 91 -1.13 33.34 0.68
CA SER A 91 -1.49 32.73 1.97
C SER A 91 -0.89 31.36 2.19
N GLY A 92 -0.49 30.68 1.11
CA GLY A 92 0.00 29.30 1.12
C GLY A 92 -1.10 28.26 1.46
N ILE A 93 -2.38 28.60 1.38
CA ILE A 93 -3.47 27.64 1.66
C ILE A 93 -3.51 26.52 0.62
N LEU A 94 -3.07 26.79 -0.61
CA LEU A 94 -2.96 25.82 -1.70
C LEU A 94 -1.67 24.98 -1.62
N ASN A 95 -0.78 25.23 -0.67
CA ASN A 95 0.50 24.48 -0.55
C ASN A 95 0.34 23.13 0.16
N ASN A 96 -0.85 22.78 0.60
CA ASN A 96 -1.13 21.48 1.18
C ASN A 96 -1.35 20.42 0.10
N THR A 97 -0.93 19.19 0.41
CA THR A 97 -1.21 18.04 -0.46
C THR A 97 -2.67 17.65 -0.48
N GLN A 98 -3.44 18.06 0.52
CA GLN A 98 -4.88 17.85 0.64
C GLN A 98 -5.58 19.19 0.94
N THR A 99 -6.56 19.51 0.13
CA THR A 99 -7.34 20.73 0.25
C THR A 99 -8.77 20.42 -0.17
N LEU A 100 -9.77 20.98 0.52
CA LEU A 100 -11.18 20.86 0.15
C LEU A 100 -11.65 22.13 -0.57
N LEU A 101 -12.41 21.97 -1.65
CA LEU A 101 -13.09 23.05 -2.35
C LEU A 101 -14.61 22.85 -2.23
N SER A 102 -15.28 23.81 -1.62
CA SER A 102 -16.73 23.84 -1.55
C SER A 102 -17.36 24.45 -2.81
N ALA A 103 -18.63 24.15 -3.02
CA ALA A 103 -19.40 24.65 -4.17
C ALA A 103 -19.45 26.19 -4.27
N ASP A 104 -19.36 26.88 -3.12
CA ASP A 104 -19.30 28.35 -3.03
C ASP A 104 -17.91 28.94 -3.36
N GLY A 105 -16.94 28.12 -3.76
CA GLY A 105 -15.58 28.55 -4.06
C GLY A 105 -14.67 28.69 -2.83
N THR A 106 -15.13 28.30 -1.64
CA THR A 106 -14.32 28.32 -0.41
C THR A 106 -13.33 27.16 -0.40
N VAL A 107 -12.05 27.49 -0.29
CA VAL A 107 -10.94 26.53 -0.09
C VAL A 107 -10.73 26.33 1.41
N ARG A 108 -10.63 25.08 1.85
CA ARG A 108 -10.38 24.70 3.24
C ARG A 108 -9.14 23.84 3.36
N SER A 109 -8.37 24.07 4.41
CA SER A 109 -7.10 23.38 4.64
C SER A 109 -6.87 23.13 6.12
N ILE A 110 -6.40 21.94 6.46
CA ILE A 110 -5.86 21.60 7.77
C ILE A 110 -4.35 21.45 7.66
N THR A 111 -3.63 22.06 8.59
CA THR A 111 -2.17 22.03 8.66
C THR A 111 -1.72 21.63 10.04
N VAL A 112 -0.62 20.87 10.12
CA VAL A 112 0.07 20.56 11.38
C VAL A 112 1.22 21.53 11.55
N LYS A 113 1.30 22.17 12.72
CA LYS A 113 2.39 23.08 13.08
C LYS A 113 3.17 22.55 14.26
N ALA A 114 4.48 22.47 14.09
CA ALA A 114 5.39 22.04 15.15
C ALA A 114 5.78 23.22 16.07
N GLU A 115 5.65 23.00 17.38
CA GLU A 115 6.18 23.86 18.42
C GLU A 115 7.12 23.04 19.31
N LYS A 116 8.43 23.27 19.18
CA LYS A 116 9.45 22.55 19.95
C LYS A 116 9.51 23.09 21.38
N HIS A 117 9.80 22.22 22.33
CA HIS A 117 9.98 22.55 23.74
C HIS A 117 11.44 22.49 24.14
N SER A 118 11.77 23.14 25.27
CA SER A 118 12.99 22.85 26.00
C SER A 118 13.00 21.39 26.50
N LYS A 119 14.16 20.87 26.87
CA LYS A 119 14.23 19.49 27.41
C LYS A 119 13.45 19.37 28.74
N GLU A 120 13.47 20.42 29.54
CA GLU A 120 12.77 20.52 30.82
C GLU A 120 11.25 20.50 30.62
N ASP A 121 10.74 21.31 29.69
CA ASP A 121 9.32 21.34 29.35
C ASP A 121 8.88 20.01 28.76
N ALA A 122 9.67 19.42 27.83
CA ALA A 122 9.37 18.13 27.23
C ALA A 122 9.22 17.03 28.30
N ALA A 123 10.08 17.04 29.34
CA ALA A 123 9.98 16.08 30.44
C ALA A 123 8.73 16.29 31.30
N SER A 124 8.31 17.53 31.53
CA SER A 124 7.15 17.87 32.36
C SER A 124 5.81 17.52 31.70
N ILE A 125 5.69 17.75 30.38
CA ILE A 125 4.47 17.47 29.61
C ILE A 125 4.47 16.09 28.94
N GLY A 126 5.58 15.35 28.98
CA GLY A 126 5.72 14.04 28.34
C GLY A 126 5.81 14.08 26.81
N LEU A 127 5.98 15.27 26.20
CA LEU A 127 6.02 15.45 24.74
C LEU A 127 7.30 16.22 24.32
N PRO A 128 8.00 15.76 23.27
CA PRO A 128 9.19 16.45 22.77
C PRO A 128 8.84 17.75 22.03
N MET A 129 7.62 17.88 21.56
CA MET A 129 7.06 19.04 20.87
C MET A 129 5.54 18.92 20.80
N TYR A 130 4.88 20.03 20.58
CA TYR A 130 3.51 20.00 20.08
C TYR A 130 3.51 19.90 18.55
N LEU A 131 2.58 19.15 18.01
CA LEU A 131 2.20 19.09 16.60
C LEU A 131 0.71 19.44 16.53
N ASP A 132 0.41 20.72 16.74
CA ASP A 132 -0.95 21.23 16.82
C ASP A 132 -1.62 21.25 15.45
N MET A 133 -2.92 20.98 15.41
CA MET A 133 -3.71 21.08 14.20
C MET A 133 -4.36 22.44 14.06
N TRP A 134 -4.30 23.00 12.86
CA TRP A 134 -4.77 24.32 12.52
C TRP A 134 -5.61 24.29 11.26
N TYR A 135 -6.83 24.80 11.38
CA TYR A 135 -7.77 24.97 10.27
C TYR A 135 -7.69 26.38 9.69
N ARG A 136 -7.80 26.50 8.39
CA ARG A 136 -8.02 27.75 7.65
C ARG A 136 -9.00 27.56 6.53
N GLN A 137 -9.70 28.64 6.18
CA GLN A 137 -10.48 28.70 4.96
C GLN A 137 -10.23 30.01 4.22
N GLY A 138 -10.47 30.04 2.92
CA GLY A 138 -10.27 31.21 2.10
C GLY A 138 -11.04 31.14 0.80
N THR A 139 -11.33 32.34 0.28
CA THR A 139 -11.86 32.56 -1.07
C THR A 139 -10.81 33.27 -1.90
N ALA A 140 -11.08 33.49 -3.18
CA ALA A 140 -10.20 34.27 -4.05
C ALA A 140 -9.93 35.70 -3.53
N GLN A 141 -10.77 36.24 -2.62
CA GLN A 141 -10.69 37.61 -2.11
C GLN A 141 -10.09 37.71 -0.69
N ALA A 142 -10.30 36.69 0.14
CA ALA A 142 -9.87 36.75 1.53
C ALA A 142 -9.53 35.36 2.11
N VAL A 143 -8.56 35.30 3.03
CA VAL A 143 -8.23 34.09 3.80
C VAL A 143 -8.39 34.36 5.29
N SER A 144 -9.04 33.43 6.00
CA SER A 144 -9.26 33.53 7.44
C SER A 144 -7.94 33.44 8.22
N LYS A 145 -7.95 33.97 9.45
CA LYS A 145 -6.91 33.64 10.42
C LYS A 145 -6.98 32.15 10.74
N PRO A 146 -5.82 31.49 10.96
CA PRO A 146 -5.81 30.09 11.39
C PRO A 146 -6.51 29.91 12.73
N VAL A 147 -7.36 28.88 12.83
CA VAL A 147 -8.01 28.43 14.06
C VAL A 147 -7.32 27.14 14.51
N ARG A 148 -6.82 27.10 15.75
CA ARG A 148 -6.28 25.87 16.31
C ARG A 148 -7.45 24.95 16.69
N THR A 149 -7.55 23.79 16.03
CA THR A 149 -8.59 22.80 16.28
C THR A 149 -8.19 21.86 17.41
N TRP A 150 -6.91 21.48 17.45
CA TRP A 150 -6.39 20.55 18.45
C TRP A 150 -4.99 20.92 18.92
N ARG A 151 -4.68 20.64 20.19
CA ARG A 151 -3.35 20.79 20.78
C ARG A 151 -2.85 19.48 21.33
N GLY A 152 -1.65 19.07 20.90
CA GLY A 152 -1.00 17.85 21.37
C GLY A 152 0.11 17.41 20.43
N TYR A 153 0.48 16.13 20.52
CA TYR A 153 1.38 15.52 19.56
C TYR A 153 0.57 14.63 18.62
N ASN A 154 0.45 15.04 17.39
CA ASN A 154 -0.21 14.29 16.32
C ASN A 154 0.86 13.54 15.51
N GLY A 155 0.77 12.22 15.39
CA GLY A 155 1.69 11.41 14.58
C GLY A 155 1.65 11.80 13.11
N SER A 156 0.48 11.75 12.51
CA SER A 156 0.15 12.41 11.25
C SER A 156 -1.37 12.44 11.03
N GLN A 157 -1.83 13.49 10.38
CA GLN A 157 -3.18 13.62 9.88
C GLN A 157 -3.16 13.13 8.42
N MET A 158 -3.91 12.06 8.13
CA MET A 158 -3.92 11.44 6.81
C MET A 158 -5.00 12.00 5.92
N GLU A 159 -6.18 12.28 6.48
CA GLU A 159 -7.35 12.66 5.71
C GLU A 159 -8.31 13.52 6.52
N TYR A 160 -9.09 14.36 5.84
CA TYR A 160 -10.30 14.98 6.36
C TYR A 160 -11.29 15.17 5.22
N GLN A 161 -12.57 15.13 5.55
CA GLN A 161 -13.63 15.19 4.56
C GLN A 161 -14.81 16.01 5.07
N ARG A 162 -15.64 16.48 4.14
CA ARG A 162 -16.97 16.96 4.40
C ARG A 162 -17.96 15.85 4.10
N LEU A 163 -18.71 15.43 5.11
CA LEU A 163 -19.75 14.40 5.00
C LEU A 163 -20.98 14.93 4.20
N ALA A 164 -21.83 14.03 3.75
CA ALA A 164 -23.09 14.38 3.08
C ALA A 164 -24.00 15.26 3.95
N SER A 165 -23.94 15.12 5.28
CA SER A 165 -24.62 16.01 6.24
C SER A 165 -24.10 17.45 6.25
N GLY A 166 -22.93 17.69 5.67
CA GLY A 166 -22.23 18.98 5.70
C GLY A 166 -21.21 19.12 6.82
N ARG A 167 -21.14 18.16 7.76
CA ARG A 167 -20.14 18.12 8.83
C ARG A 167 -18.72 17.95 8.26
N LEU A 168 -17.77 18.71 8.77
CA LEU A 168 -16.34 18.46 8.57
C LEU A 168 -15.88 17.43 9.60
N LEU A 169 -15.23 16.35 9.16
CA LEU A 169 -14.71 15.27 10.00
C LEU A 169 -13.21 15.15 9.82
N VAL A 170 -12.46 15.11 10.92
CA VAL A 170 -10.98 15.08 10.93
C VAL A 170 -10.49 14.05 11.95
N PRO A 171 -10.29 12.81 11.56
CA PRO A 171 -9.62 11.83 12.43
C PRO A 171 -8.10 11.98 12.36
N HIS A 172 -7.44 11.78 13.49
CA HIS A 172 -5.98 11.84 13.61
C HIS A 172 -5.47 10.99 14.78
N GLY A 173 -4.13 10.79 14.87
CA GLY A 173 -3.50 10.07 15.97
C GLY A 173 -3.12 11.01 17.10
N GLY A 174 -3.81 10.96 18.23
CA GLY A 174 -3.42 11.63 19.46
C GLY A 174 -2.39 10.81 20.24
N TYR A 175 -1.26 11.38 20.62
CA TYR A 175 -0.18 10.69 21.29
C TYR A 175 -0.35 10.69 22.81
N LEU A 176 -0.22 9.51 23.41
CA LEU A 176 -0.21 9.30 24.86
C LEU A 176 1.18 8.84 25.30
N PRO A 177 1.97 9.69 26.00
CA PRO A 177 3.29 9.32 26.46
C PRO A 177 3.22 8.19 27.51
N PHE A 178 4.20 7.31 27.54
CA PHE A 178 4.38 6.37 28.64
C PHE A 178 4.97 7.08 29.85
N ALA A 179 4.32 6.92 31.00
CA ALA A 179 4.65 7.65 32.23
C ALA A 179 6.08 7.46 32.76
N LYS A 180 6.84 6.47 32.28
CA LYS A 180 8.19 6.12 32.76
C LYS A 180 9.27 6.11 31.68
N ALA A 181 8.98 6.53 30.46
CA ALA A 181 9.93 6.50 29.37
C ALA A 181 10.24 7.90 28.84
N ALA A 182 11.48 8.11 28.42
CA ALA A 182 11.85 9.37 27.78
C ALA A 182 11.09 9.56 26.46
N PRO A 183 10.52 10.74 26.18
CA PRO A 183 9.90 11.02 24.88
C PRO A 183 10.87 10.77 23.72
N PRO A 184 10.41 10.23 22.56
CA PRO A 184 9.02 10.06 22.13
C PRO A 184 8.50 8.62 22.31
N THR A 185 8.62 7.99 23.45
CA THR A 185 8.03 6.67 23.68
C THR A 185 6.63 6.79 24.24
N GLY A 186 5.68 6.15 23.59
CA GLY A 186 4.27 6.19 23.94
C GLY A 186 3.43 5.47 22.88
N ARG A 187 2.14 5.59 22.98
CA ARG A 187 1.18 5.03 22.02
C ARG A 187 0.27 6.12 21.50
N HIS A 188 -0.32 5.89 20.34
CA HIS A 188 -1.40 6.71 19.83
C HIS A 188 -2.76 6.10 20.15
N GLU A 189 -3.74 6.97 20.30
CA GLU A 189 -5.16 6.67 20.16
C GLU A 189 -5.70 7.49 18.99
N THR A 190 -6.62 6.95 18.23
CA THR A 190 -7.30 7.73 17.19
C THR A 190 -8.33 8.63 17.86
N VAL A 191 -8.16 9.92 17.66
CA VAL A 191 -9.02 11.02 18.10
C VAL A 191 -9.76 11.55 16.88
N ILE A 192 -11.03 11.91 17.03
CA ILE A 192 -11.83 12.42 15.92
C ILE A 192 -12.40 13.80 16.31
N GLU A 193 -12.07 14.80 15.50
CA GLU A 193 -12.62 16.15 15.58
C GLU A 193 -13.68 16.33 14.52
N TYR A 194 -14.71 17.14 14.82
CA TYR A 194 -15.72 17.50 13.84
C TYR A 194 -16.22 18.94 14.04
N SER A 195 -16.76 19.53 12.95
CA SER A 195 -17.37 20.84 12.94
C SER A 195 -18.66 20.82 12.14
N ASP A 196 -19.73 21.37 12.72
CA ASP A 196 -21.07 21.50 12.10
C ASP A 196 -21.33 22.89 11.51
N ASP A 197 -20.42 23.84 11.70
CA ASP A 197 -20.53 25.23 11.29
C ASP A 197 -19.43 25.69 10.31
N GLY A 198 -18.96 24.76 9.48
CA GLY A 198 -17.99 25.06 8.43
C GLY A 198 -16.57 25.35 8.93
N GLY A 199 -16.22 24.86 10.14
CA GLY A 199 -14.87 24.99 10.71
C GLY A 199 -14.70 26.18 11.65
N THR A 200 -15.78 26.83 12.07
CA THR A 200 -15.72 27.92 13.03
C THR A 200 -15.54 27.39 14.45
N ASN A 201 -16.32 26.38 14.83
CA ASN A 201 -16.21 25.69 16.10
C ASN A 201 -15.92 24.21 15.87
N TRP A 202 -15.07 23.63 16.74
CA TRP A 202 -14.64 22.24 16.66
C TRP A 202 -14.99 21.51 17.95
N GLN A 203 -15.42 20.27 17.80
CA GLN A 203 -15.80 19.37 18.89
C GLN A 203 -15.03 18.06 18.75
N LEU A 204 -14.83 17.36 19.86
CA LEU A 204 -14.22 16.03 19.89
C LEU A 204 -15.34 14.98 19.96
N SER A 205 -15.18 13.91 19.22
CA SER A 205 -15.96 12.69 19.41
C SER A 205 -15.80 12.19 20.85
N ALA A 206 -16.87 11.63 21.38
CA ALA A 206 -16.84 10.99 22.70
C ALA A 206 -16.00 9.70 22.69
N SER A 207 -15.80 9.10 21.51
CA SER A 207 -15.05 7.86 21.34
C SER A 207 -13.57 8.13 21.12
N LYS A 208 -12.71 7.29 21.77
CA LYS A 208 -11.29 7.20 21.52
C LYS A 208 -10.96 5.79 21.10
N LEU A 209 -10.33 5.63 19.94
CA LEU A 209 -10.10 4.32 19.37
C LEU A 209 -8.66 3.89 19.62
N THR A 210 -8.47 2.71 20.20
CA THR A 210 -7.17 2.15 20.56
C THR A 210 -6.99 0.76 19.96
N SER A 211 -5.76 0.30 19.88
CA SER A 211 -5.41 -1.08 19.53
C SER A 211 -4.51 -1.70 20.60
N PRO A 212 -4.44 -3.02 20.68
CA PRO A 212 -3.47 -3.70 21.55
C PRO A 212 -2.03 -3.27 21.21
N CYS A 213 -1.19 -3.25 22.24
CA CYS A 213 0.26 -3.07 22.14
C CYS A 213 0.93 -4.32 22.70
N TYR A 214 1.94 -4.83 21.99
CA TYR A 214 2.66 -6.05 22.39
C TYR A 214 4.06 -5.68 22.89
N GLU A 215 4.51 -6.30 23.99
CA GLU A 215 5.81 -6.01 24.62
C GLU A 215 6.98 -6.31 23.68
N ASP A 216 6.90 -7.41 22.94
CA ASP A 216 7.93 -7.84 21.99
C ASP A 216 7.78 -7.27 20.59
N TYR A 217 7.10 -6.16 20.47
CA TYR A 217 6.80 -5.57 19.21
C TYR A 217 8.05 -5.17 18.39
N ASN A 218 7.95 -5.41 17.09
CA ASN A 218 8.99 -5.08 16.12
C ASN A 218 8.63 -3.77 15.40
N GLY A 219 9.19 -2.65 15.82
CA GLY A 219 8.94 -1.33 15.24
C GLY A 219 8.52 -0.29 16.28
N SER A 220 7.78 0.74 15.86
CA SER A 220 7.23 1.73 16.77
C SER A 220 5.94 1.23 17.40
N ASN A 221 5.87 1.26 18.72
CA ASN A 221 4.67 0.88 19.44
C ASN A 221 3.71 2.07 19.50
N GLU A 222 2.89 2.24 18.47
CA GLU A 222 2.15 3.48 18.31
C GLU A 222 0.64 3.34 18.58
N GLY A 223 0.14 2.12 18.82
CA GLY A 223 -1.30 1.91 19.02
C GLY A 223 -2.08 2.12 17.72
N ALA A 224 -3.26 2.77 17.80
CA ALA A 224 -4.08 3.10 16.64
C ALA A 224 -3.83 4.53 16.20
N CYS A 225 -3.28 4.73 14.99
CA CYS A 225 -2.92 6.03 14.46
C CYS A 225 -3.18 6.14 12.95
N GLU A 226 -2.95 7.33 12.41
CA GLU A 226 -3.00 7.62 10.98
C GLU A 226 -4.25 7.03 10.30
N PRO A 227 -5.47 7.39 10.79
CA PRO A 227 -6.72 6.86 10.27
C PRO A 227 -7.05 7.40 8.88
N CYS A 228 -7.75 6.59 8.09
CA CYS A 228 -8.48 7.02 6.90
C CYS A 228 -9.93 6.51 6.99
N PHE A 229 -10.86 7.17 6.31
CA PHE A 229 -12.27 6.82 6.41
C PHE A 229 -13.05 7.16 5.13
N GLU A 230 -14.22 6.57 4.99
CA GLU A 230 -15.16 6.90 3.92
C GLU A 230 -16.60 6.74 4.41
N GLU A 231 -17.49 7.61 3.92
CA GLU A 231 -18.93 7.50 4.13
C GLU A 231 -19.48 6.40 3.22
N LEU A 232 -20.19 5.42 3.81
CA LEU A 232 -20.79 4.32 3.09
C LEU A 232 -22.16 4.71 2.51
N ARG A 233 -22.69 3.90 1.58
CA ARG A 233 -23.99 4.19 0.92
C ARG A 233 -25.17 4.21 1.87
N ASP A 234 -25.06 3.54 3.01
CA ASP A 234 -26.09 3.53 4.06
C ASP A 234 -25.99 4.73 5.03
N GLY A 235 -25.04 5.64 4.79
CA GLY A 235 -24.76 6.81 5.62
C GLY A 235 -23.89 6.51 6.85
N SER A 236 -23.51 5.27 7.10
CA SER A 236 -22.51 4.97 8.11
C SER A 236 -21.11 5.38 7.65
N ILE A 237 -20.20 5.64 8.58
CA ILE A 237 -18.81 5.98 8.28
C ILE A 237 -17.94 4.81 8.70
N TRP A 238 -17.10 4.30 7.77
CA TRP A 238 -16.15 3.26 8.04
C TRP A 238 -14.74 3.83 8.08
N MET A 239 -13.99 3.51 9.14
CA MET A 239 -12.64 3.98 9.38
C MET A 239 -11.67 2.81 9.46
N LEU A 240 -10.50 2.98 8.86
CA LEU A 240 -9.34 2.08 8.99
C LEU A 240 -8.20 2.84 9.67
N MET A 241 -7.53 2.20 10.63
CA MET A 241 -6.45 2.78 11.43
C MET A 241 -5.19 1.95 11.28
N ARG A 242 -4.06 2.61 11.07
CA ARG A 242 -2.75 1.96 11.17
C ARG A 242 -2.54 1.45 12.60
N THR A 243 -2.06 0.21 12.71
CA THR A 243 -1.62 -0.38 13.97
C THR A 243 -0.31 -1.14 13.78
N GLN A 244 0.18 -1.71 14.85
CA GLN A 244 1.31 -2.63 14.86
C GLN A 244 0.89 -4.06 15.13
N ALA A 245 -0.42 -4.31 15.10
CA ALA A 245 -0.97 -5.65 15.34
C ALA A 245 -0.87 -6.57 14.11
N GLY A 246 -0.12 -6.18 13.06
CA GLY A 246 0.03 -6.90 11.80
C GLY A 246 -1.18 -6.78 10.87
N CYS A 247 -2.17 -5.95 11.22
CA CYS A 247 -3.30 -5.58 10.37
C CYS A 247 -3.77 -4.15 10.67
N LEU A 248 -4.52 -3.57 9.75
CA LEU A 248 -5.30 -2.38 10.05
C LEU A 248 -6.41 -2.74 11.06
N TYR A 249 -6.73 -1.81 11.95
CA TYR A 249 -7.94 -1.90 12.78
C TYR A 249 -9.04 -1.07 12.15
N GLU A 250 -10.27 -1.42 12.41
CA GLU A 250 -11.44 -0.76 11.87
C GLU A 250 -12.44 -0.36 12.94
N SER A 251 -13.22 0.67 12.64
CA SER A 251 -14.34 1.14 13.46
C SER A 251 -15.42 1.75 12.56
N THR A 252 -16.65 1.79 13.05
CA THR A 252 -17.79 2.33 12.32
C THR A 252 -18.55 3.32 13.18
N SER A 253 -18.99 4.44 12.57
CA SER A 253 -19.94 5.40 13.15
C SER A 253 -21.26 5.33 12.41
N LYS A 254 -22.38 5.52 13.15
CA LYS A 254 -23.75 5.61 12.61
C LYS A 254 -24.45 6.93 12.94
N ASP A 255 -23.69 7.89 13.46
CA ASP A 255 -24.15 9.20 13.92
C ASP A 255 -23.21 10.33 13.50
N ASP A 256 -22.80 10.27 12.21
CA ASP A 256 -21.94 11.27 11.58
C ASP A 256 -20.60 11.49 12.33
N GLY A 257 -20.02 10.43 12.89
CA GLY A 257 -18.74 10.51 13.57
C GLY A 257 -18.80 11.02 15.02
N THR A 258 -19.99 11.20 15.59
CA THR A 258 -20.15 11.64 16.99
C THR A 258 -19.71 10.53 17.95
N THR A 259 -20.09 9.28 17.66
CA THR A 259 -19.62 8.09 18.39
C THR A 259 -19.19 6.99 17.43
N TRP A 260 -18.35 6.07 17.91
CA TRP A 260 -17.74 5.01 17.13
C TRP A 260 -17.78 3.67 17.86
N SER A 261 -17.90 2.59 17.12
CA SER A 261 -17.74 1.26 17.67
C SER A 261 -16.32 1.05 18.22
N ALA A 262 -16.13 0.10 19.12
CA ALA A 262 -14.79 -0.27 19.57
C ALA A 262 -13.92 -0.67 18.35
N ALA A 263 -12.66 -0.23 18.35
CA ALA A 263 -11.73 -0.60 17.30
C ALA A 263 -11.43 -2.10 17.35
N ALA A 264 -11.46 -2.75 16.20
CA ALA A 264 -11.28 -4.19 16.06
C ALA A 264 -10.40 -4.53 14.84
N PRO A 265 -9.76 -5.70 14.80
CA PRO A 265 -8.91 -6.09 13.68
C PRO A 265 -9.71 -6.19 12.38
N SER A 266 -9.17 -5.66 11.29
CA SER A 266 -9.72 -5.81 9.95
C SER A 266 -9.05 -6.99 9.23
N ARG A 267 -9.59 -7.35 8.06
CA ARG A 267 -8.98 -8.33 7.15
C ARG A 267 -7.66 -7.89 6.52
N PHE A 268 -7.34 -6.59 6.53
CA PHE A 268 -6.21 -6.03 5.80
C PHE A 268 -4.92 -6.16 6.60
N ARG A 269 -4.08 -7.11 6.17
CA ARG A 269 -2.73 -7.26 6.73
C ARG A 269 -1.87 -6.05 6.35
N THR A 270 -1.01 -5.61 7.25
CA THR A 270 -0.11 -4.49 7.02
C THR A 270 1.12 -4.55 7.90
N SER A 271 2.22 -4.03 7.41
CA SER A 271 3.51 -3.91 8.09
C SER A 271 3.68 -2.62 8.88
N THR A 272 2.68 -2.02 9.44
CA THR A 272 2.73 -0.69 10.10
C THR A 272 2.64 0.52 9.16
N GLY A 273 2.14 0.35 7.95
CA GLY A 273 1.85 1.45 7.03
C GLY A 273 0.44 2.00 7.22
N PRO A 274 0.20 3.31 7.03
CA PRO A 274 -1.15 3.84 6.92
C PRO A 274 -1.79 3.39 5.61
N ALA A 275 -3.13 3.44 5.58
CA ALA A 275 -3.92 3.22 4.39
C ALA A 275 -4.56 4.53 3.91
N ASN A 276 -5.13 4.49 2.70
CA ASN A 276 -6.08 5.49 2.25
C ASN A 276 -7.29 4.78 1.63
N LEU A 277 -8.46 5.25 1.99
CA LEU A 277 -9.75 4.76 1.50
C LEU A 277 -10.39 5.85 0.65
N LEU A 278 -10.91 5.49 -0.52
CA LEU A 278 -11.49 6.42 -1.47
C LEU A 278 -12.76 5.82 -2.07
N ARG A 279 -13.86 6.60 -2.11
CA ARG A 279 -14.97 6.29 -2.99
C ARG A 279 -14.70 6.83 -4.39
N HIS A 280 -14.51 5.93 -5.33
CA HIS A 280 -14.33 6.26 -6.73
C HIS A 280 -15.65 6.77 -7.37
N ARG A 281 -15.53 7.53 -8.44
CA ARG A 281 -16.69 8.14 -9.14
C ARG A 281 -17.76 7.15 -9.60
N ASP A 282 -17.41 5.89 -9.80
CA ASP A 282 -18.35 4.82 -10.17
C ASP A 282 -19.02 4.15 -8.97
N GLY A 283 -18.76 4.66 -7.76
CA GLY A 283 -19.34 4.21 -6.50
C GLY A 283 -18.61 3.04 -5.84
N ARG A 284 -17.51 2.53 -6.41
CA ARG A 284 -16.66 1.51 -5.77
C ARG A 284 -15.79 2.12 -4.68
N LEU A 285 -15.52 1.34 -3.63
CA LEU A 285 -14.46 1.68 -2.68
C LEU A 285 -13.12 1.22 -3.24
N VAL A 286 -12.12 2.06 -3.08
CA VAL A 286 -10.72 1.81 -3.42
C VAL A 286 -9.91 1.92 -2.15
N LEU A 287 -9.17 0.87 -1.81
CA LEU A 287 -8.23 0.85 -0.69
C LEU A 287 -6.79 0.78 -1.23
N THR A 288 -5.93 1.66 -0.73
CA THR A 288 -4.49 1.62 -0.98
C THR A 288 -3.73 1.50 0.35
N TRP A 289 -2.83 0.51 0.44
CA TRP A 289 -2.07 0.23 1.68
C TRP A 289 -0.84 -0.63 1.40
N ASN A 290 -0.01 -0.83 2.41
CA ASN A 290 1.10 -1.78 2.33
C ASN A 290 0.64 -3.17 2.80
N ASN A 291 0.16 -4.03 1.89
CA ASN A 291 -0.18 -5.43 2.17
C ASN A 291 1.10 -6.27 2.32
N CYS A 292 1.89 -5.95 3.32
CA CYS A 292 3.21 -6.52 3.55
C CYS A 292 3.29 -7.17 4.92
N GLU A 293 4.07 -8.25 5.04
CA GLU A 293 4.45 -8.78 6.36
C GLU A 293 5.59 -7.95 6.94
N LEU A 294 5.56 -7.75 8.25
CA LEU A 294 6.65 -7.11 8.96
C LEU A 294 7.87 -8.06 8.99
N PRO A 295 9.05 -7.61 8.58
CA PRO A 295 10.24 -8.44 8.68
C PRO A 295 10.61 -8.70 10.15
N PRO A 296 11.21 -9.86 10.48
CA PRO A 296 11.63 -10.17 11.84
C PRO A 296 12.63 -9.16 12.41
N LYS A 297 12.64 -9.00 13.73
CA LYS A 297 13.68 -8.25 14.45
C LYS A 297 15.05 -8.80 14.10
N HIS A 298 16.04 -7.93 14.06
CA HIS A 298 17.44 -8.32 13.97
C HIS A 298 18.19 -7.87 15.23
N GLU A 299 18.79 -8.83 15.96
CA GLU A 299 19.55 -8.58 17.19
C GLU A 299 18.80 -7.72 18.23
N GLY A 300 17.49 -7.94 18.38
CA GLY A 300 16.64 -7.21 19.31
C GLY A 300 16.25 -5.79 18.88
N VAL A 301 16.76 -5.32 17.74
CA VAL A 301 16.40 -4.00 17.20
C VAL A 301 15.16 -4.11 16.34
N GLY A 302 14.12 -3.37 16.70
CA GLY A 302 12.89 -3.28 15.92
C GLY A 302 13.10 -2.64 14.55
N VAL A 303 12.40 -3.14 13.55
CA VAL A 303 12.46 -2.69 12.16
C VAL A 303 11.23 -1.87 11.83
N TYR A 304 11.42 -0.60 11.53
CA TYR A 304 10.40 0.20 10.85
C TYR A 304 10.48 -0.11 9.36
N GLY A 305 9.96 -1.20 8.92
CA GLY A 305 10.13 -1.61 7.54
C GLY A 305 8.94 -2.40 7.06
N GLY A 306 9.13 -3.13 5.97
CA GLY A 306 8.05 -3.86 5.34
C GLY A 306 7.14 -2.98 4.51
N ARG A 307 7.58 -1.76 4.16
CA ARG A 307 6.87 -0.84 3.25
C ARG A 307 7.50 -0.87 1.85
N ASP A 308 7.84 -2.07 1.39
CA ASP A 308 8.55 -2.26 0.13
C ASP A 308 7.59 -2.36 -1.07
N ALA A 309 6.31 -2.59 -0.82
CA ALA A 309 5.28 -2.70 -1.85
C ALA A 309 4.01 -1.94 -1.42
N LEU A 310 3.42 -1.20 -2.35
CA LEU A 310 2.12 -0.55 -2.20
C LEU A 310 1.08 -1.31 -2.99
N HIS A 311 -0.08 -1.52 -2.39
CA HIS A 311 -1.15 -2.32 -2.96
C HIS A 311 -2.42 -1.51 -3.16
N ILE A 312 -3.28 -2.01 -4.04
CA ILE A 312 -4.60 -1.49 -4.30
C ILE A 312 -5.62 -2.63 -4.38
N ALA A 313 -6.79 -2.42 -3.81
CA ALA A 313 -7.94 -3.30 -3.92
C ALA A 313 -9.22 -2.50 -4.12
N ILE A 314 -10.23 -3.13 -4.71
CA ILE A 314 -11.53 -2.52 -5.03
C ILE A 314 -12.66 -3.37 -4.44
N SER A 315 -13.67 -2.70 -3.89
CA SER A 315 -14.94 -3.28 -3.44
C SER A 315 -16.12 -2.64 -4.17
N ASP A 316 -17.03 -3.46 -4.66
CA ASP A 316 -18.27 -3.04 -5.32
C ASP A 316 -19.46 -2.92 -4.32
N ASP A 317 -19.28 -3.42 -3.10
CA ASP A 317 -20.34 -3.67 -2.11
C ASP A 317 -20.03 -3.10 -0.71
N ASP A 318 -19.44 -1.89 -0.70
CA ASP A 318 -19.11 -1.14 0.51
C ASP A 318 -18.26 -1.93 1.51
N GLY A 319 -17.21 -2.58 0.99
CA GLY A 319 -16.18 -3.23 1.80
C GLY A 319 -16.48 -4.68 2.22
N ARG A 320 -17.61 -5.27 1.80
CA ARG A 320 -17.94 -6.66 2.16
C ARG A 320 -17.05 -7.66 1.44
N THR A 321 -16.90 -7.49 0.12
CA THR A 321 -16.02 -8.31 -0.72
C THR A 321 -15.01 -7.44 -1.45
N TRP A 322 -13.86 -7.99 -1.77
CA TRP A 322 -12.75 -7.25 -2.37
C TRP A 322 -12.12 -8.01 -3.54
N ARG A 323 -11.60 -7.26 -4.51
CA ARG A 323 -10.84 -7.77 -5.65
C ARG A 323 -9.55 -6.98 -5.82
N GLY A 324 -8.60 -7.56 -6.52
CA GLY A 324 -7.34 -6.91 -6.86
C GLY A 324 -6.21 -7.37 -5.96
N PHE A 325 -5.95 -6.71 -4.85
CA PHE A 325 -4.75 -6.92 -4.01
C PHE A 325 -3.48 -6.85 -4.85
N ARG A 326 -3.52 -5.90 -5.83
CA ARG A 326 -2.45 -5.71 -6.81
C ARG A 326 -1.39 -4.77 -6.27
N GLU A 327 -0.14 -5.13 -6.52
CA GLU A 327 0.98 -4.24 -6.28
C GLU A 327 1.04 -3.17 -7.38
N ILE A 328 0.99 -1.89 -7.00
CA ILE A 328 0.99 -0.76 -7.93
C ILE A 328 2.33 -0.01 -7.98
N TYR A 329 3.26 -0.30 -7.08
CA TYR A 329 4.58 0.30 -7.09
C TYR A 329 5.52 -0.50 -7.99
N LEU A 330 5.47 -0.23 -9.30
CA LEU A 330 6.28 -0.86 -10.33
C LEU A 330 7.44 0.07 -10.72
N ASP A 331 8.31 0.38 -9.76
CA ASP A 331 9.49 1.20 -9.96
C ASP A 331 10.56 0.41 -10.70
N HIS A 332 10.99 0.91 -11.88
CA HIS A 332 12.04 0.30 -12.70
C HIS A 332 13.39 0.15 -11.97
N ARG A 333 13.59 0.89 -10.88
CA ARG A 333 14.78 0.84 -10.03
C ARG A 333 14.60 0.01 -8.75
N ARG A 334 13.46 -0.68 -8.56
CA ARG A 334 13.17 -1.39 -7.31
C ARG A 334 14.22 -2.44 -6.93
N ASN A 335 14.90 -3.03 -7.91
CA ASN A 335 15.91 -4.07 -7.72
C ASN A 335 17.34 -3.54 -7.72
N ASP A 336 17.56 -2.24 -7.95
CA ASP A 336 18.89 -1.65 -7.97
C ASP A 336 19.54 -1.68 -6.59
N ASN A 337 20.85 -1.92 -6.58
CA ASN A 337 21.71 -1.71 -5.43
C ASN A 337 22.25 -0.26 -5.51
N PRO A 338 22.35 0.47 -4.47
CA PRO A 338 22.26 0.31 -3.03
C PRO A 338 21.21 1.19 -2.39
N VAL A 339 20.07 1.30 -2.94
CA VAL A 339 19.08 2.17 -2.34
C VAL A 339 18.52 1.53 -1.10
N ALA A 340 19.17 1.91 -0.06
CA ALA A 340 19.00 1.37 1.24
C ALA A 340 17.84 2.03 1.96
N SER A 341 16.65 1.53 1.78
CA SER A 341 15.55 1.85 2.67
C SER A 341 14.57 0.68 2.68
N GLY A 342 14.16 0.23 3.83
CA GLY A 342 13.01 -0.65 3.96
C GLY A 342 11.68 0.05 3.67
N ASP A 343 11.71 1.26 3.21
CA ASP A 343 10.56 2.13 2.91
C ASP A 343 10.61 2.68 1.48
N ARG A 344 11.27 2.20 0.57
CA ARG A 344 11.39 2.59 -0.86
C ARG A 344 10.38 3.64 -1.43
N GLY A 345 9.80 4.47 -0.58
CA GLY A 345 8.83 5.47 -0.99
C GLY A 345 7.44 4.92 -1.30
N THR A 346 7.05 3.78 -0.74
CA THR A 346 5.73 3.17 -1.03
C THR A 346 4.67 3.42 0.04
N ALA A 347 5.01 4.09 1.13
CA ALA A 347 4.07 4.36 2.23
C ALA A 347 3.32 5.69 2.06
N TYR A 348 2.36 5.92 2.96
CA TYR A 348 1.55 7.15 3.02
C TYR A 348 0.79 7.44 1.71
N PRO A 349 -0.01 6.49 1.23
CA PRO A 349 -0.79 6.71 0.02
C PRO A 349 -1.87 7.78 0.22
N LEU A 350 -2.13 8.54 -0.83
CA LEU A 350 -3.27 9.41 -0.98
C LEU A 350 -3.84 9.18 -2.36
N ALA A 351 -5.08 8.68 -2.45
CA ALA A 351 -5.72 8.35 -3.70
C ALA A 351 -6.72 9.44 -4.13
N ALA A 352 -6.82 9.62 -5.43
CA ALA A 352 -7.78 10.47 -6.12
C ALA A 352 -8.13 9.81 -7.46
N PHE A 353 -9.01 10.41 -8.26
CA PHE A 353 -9.30 9.95 -9.62
C PHE A 353 -9.40 11.10 -10.60
N THR A 354 -9.06 10.82 -11.86
CA THR A 354 -9.15 11.76 -12.99
C THR A 354 -10.57 11.82 -13.56
N ASP A 355 -10.82 12.78 -14.44
CA ASP A 355 -12.10 12.88 -15.16
C ASP A 355 -12.40 11.62 -15.98
N GLU A 356 -11.38 10.95 -16.47
CA GLU A 356 -11.50 9.69 -17.22
C GLU A 356 -11.72 8.48 -16.30
N GLY A 357 -11.66 8.66 -14.99
CA GLY A 357 -11.82 7.61 -13.99
C GLY A 357 -10.57 6.77 -13.74
N LYS A 358 -9.39 7.21 -14.18
CA LYS A 358 -8.13 6.59 -13.75
C LYS A 358 -7.81 7.01 -12.32
N ILE A 359 -7.30 6.09 -11.52
CA ILE A 359 -6.93 6.37 -10.12
C ILE A 359 -5.51 6.96 -10.11
N VAL A 360 -5.32 8.02 -9.35
CA VAL A 360 -4.02 8.65 -9.10
C VAL A 360 -3.68 8.43 -7.64
N VAL A 361 -2.60 7.70 -7.37
CA VAL A 361 -2.11 7.44 -6.01
C VAL A 361 -0.82 8.21 -5.79
N LEU A 362 -0.84 9.20 -4.92
CA LEU A 362 0.36 9.88 -4.46
C LEU A 362 0.93 9.09 -3.29
N ALA A 363 2.08 8.49 -3.47
CA ALA A 363 2.73 7.69 -2.43
C ALA A 363 4.19 8.12 -2.25
N GLY A 364 4.74 7.84 -1.09
CA GLY A 364 6.15 8.03 -0.82
C GLY A 364 6.44 8.66 0.54
N GLN A 365 7.52 8.19 1.11
CA GLN A 365 8.12 8.72 2.32
C GLN A 365 9.64 8.51 2.20
N GLY A 366 10.42 9.32 2.89
CA GLY A 366 11.87 9.18 2.91
C GLY A 366 12.56 9.81 1.69
N LYS A 367 13.68 9.25 1.27
CA LYS A 367 14.58 9.86 0.29
C LYS A 367 14.07 9.86 -1.15
N GLY A 368 13.08 9.04 -1.48
CA GLY A 368 12.54 8.95 -2.85
C GLY A 368 11.52 10.03 -3.21
N GLY A 369 11.12 10.87 -2.26
CA GLY A 369 10.04 11.83 -2.47
C GLY A 369 8.67 11.16 -2.64
N ARG A 370 7.66 11.94 -3.02
CA ARG A 370 6.30 11.45 -3.30
C ARG A 370 6.02 11.57 -4.80
N ASN A 371 5.80 10.44 -5.44
CA ASN A 371 5.50 10.37 -6.87
C ASN A 371 4.06 9.92 -7.11
N PRO A 372 3.32 10.53 -8.05
CA PRO A 372 2.01 10.04 -8.45
C PRO A 372 2.13 8.72 -9.23
N ILE A 373 1.23 7.80 -8.96
CA ILE A 373 1.09 6.54 -9.69
C ILE A 373 -0.28 6.57 -10.37
N LEU A 374 -0.30 6.46 -11.69
CA LEU A 374 -1.52 6.38 -12.49
C LEU A 374 -1.93 4.92 -12.65
N VAL A 375 -3.16 4.59 -12.28
CA VAL A 375 -3.67 3.22 -12.24
C VAL A 375 -5.00 3.13 -12.98
N ASP A 376 -5.10 2.15 -13.87
CA ASP A 376 -6.35 1.82 -14.54
C ASP A 376 -7.20 0.89 -13.64
N PRO A 377 -8.45 1.25 -13.29
CA PRO A 377 -9.33 0.38 -12.51
C PRO A 377 -9.55 -1.01 -13.11
N ASP A 378 -9.55 -1.13 -14.43
CA ASP A 378 -9.74 -2.39 -15.13
C ASP A 378 -8.52 -3.32 -14.94
N TRP A 379 -7.31 -2.75 -14.84
CA TRP A 379 -6.12 -3.52 -14.50
C TRP A 379 -6.18 -4.10 -13.08
N ILE A 380 -6.77 -3.37 -12.13
CA ILE A 380 -6.92 -3.86 -10.74
C ILE A 380 -7.81 -5.10 -10.72
N THR A 381 -8.88 -5.08 -11.50
CA THR A 381 -9.91 -6.15 -11.53
C THR A 381 -9.65 -7.23 -12.58
N ALA A 382 -8.57 -7.11 -13.35
CA ALA A 382 -8.15 -8.16 -14.28
C ALA A 382 -7.98 -9.50 -13.55
N THR A 383 -8.33 -10.60 -14.23
CA THR A 383 -8.26 -11.96 -13.67
C THR A 383 -7.06 -12.75 -14.18
N THR A 384 -6.23 -12.14 -15.01
CA THR A 384 -5.01 -12.74 -15.54
C THR A 384 -3.81 -11.82 -15.35
N ALA A 385 -2.65 -12.41 -15.15
CA ALA A 385 -1.36 -11.74 -15.21
C ALA A 385 -0.33 -12.71 -15.79
N GLU A 386 0.63 -12.17 -16.52
CA GLU A 386 1.73 -12.98 -17.05
C GLU A 386 3.03 -12.16 -17.13
N CYS A 387 4.15 -12.84 -17.11
CA CYS A 387 5.47 -12.27 -17.31
C CYS A 387 6.35 -13.24 -18.10
N ASP A 388 6.93 -12.75 -19.17
CA ASP A 388 7.89 -13.47 -20.04
C ASP A 388 9.29 -12.82 -20.02
N PHE A 389 9.51 -11.89 -19.10
CA PHE A 389 10.75 -11.16 -18.87
C PHE A 389 11.24 -10.26 -20.01
N ARG A 390 10.38 -9.92 -20.99
CA ARG A 390 10.72 -8.97 -22.06
C ARG A 390 10.99 -7.57 -21.55
N ASP A 391 10.21 -7.14 -20.55
CA ASP A 391 10.20 -5.78 -20.02
C ASP A 391 11.02 -5.62 -18.74
N SER A 392 11.99 -6.50 -18.50
CA SER A 392 12.81 -6.48 -17.29
C SER A 392 12.16 -7.13 -16.05
N LEU A 393 12.71 -6.83 -14.87
CA LEU A 393 12.25 -7.33 -13.57
C LEU A 393 11.38 -6.30 -12.80
N VAL A 394 10.82 -5.30 -13.48
CA VAL A 394 10.05 -4.23 -12.81
C VAL A 394 8.85 -4.75 -12.01
N GLN A 395 8.25 -5.87 -12.44
CA GLN A 395 7.12 -6.52 -11.74
C GLN A 395 7.57 -7.48 -10.62
N TRP A 396 8.89 -7.68 -10.45
CA TRP A 396 9.46 -8.62 -9.51
C TRP A 396 10.23 -7.91 -8.41
N ALA A 397 10.17 -8.43 -7.20
CA ALA A 397 11.11 -8.09 -6.14
C ALA A 397 12.17 -9.20 -6.07
N VAL A 398 13.42 -8.86 -6.40
CA VAL A 398 14.53 -9.80 -6.41
C VAL A 398 15.74 -9.29 -5.62
N TYR A 399 15.67 -8.05 -5.09
CA TYR A 399 16.68 -7.52 -4.18
C TYR A 399 16.78 -8.38 -2.92
N GLN A 400 17.93 -8.37 -2.27
CA GLN A 400 18.16 -9.05 -1.01
C GLN A 400 18.60 -8.04 0.05
N HIS A 401 18.00 -8.08 1.22
CA HIS A 401 18.51 -7.33 2.36
C HIS A 401 19.71 -8.04 2.96
N THR A 402 20.76 -7.29 3.29
CA THR A 402 21.98 -7.80 3.92
C THR A 402 22.23 -7.09 5.23
N GLY A 403 22.68 -7.84 6.23
CA GLY A 403 23.00 -7.30 7.55
C GLY A 403 21.80 -6.79 8.37
N PRO A 404 22.08 -6.24 9.54
CA PRO A 404 21.04 -5.81 10.49
C PRO A 404 20.24 -4.63 9.98
N ALA A 405 18.94 -4.64 10.27
CA ALA A 405 18.10 -3.47 10.07
C ALA A 405 18.46 -2.38 11.08
N LYS A 406 18.71 -1.17 10.61
CA LYS A 406 18.89 0.02 11.45
C LYS A 406 17.62 0.87 11.35
N ARG A 407 16.66 0.68 12.25
CA ARG A 407 15.38 1.39 12.26
C ARG A 407 14.66 1.40 10.91
N TRP A 408 14.93 2.40 10.06
CA TRP A 408 14.32 2.63 8.74
C TRP A 408 15.16 2.08 7.59
N TRP A 409 16.34 1.53 7.86
CA TRP A 409 17.35 1.31 6.86
C TRP A 409 17.91 -0.10 6.93
N ARG A 410 17.92 -0.81 5.81
CA ARG A 410 18.58 -2.09 5.64
C ARG A 410 19.50 -2.02 4.41
N ALA A 411 20.72 -2.53 4.54
CA ALA A 411 21.59 -2.70 3.40
C ALA A 411 20.96 -3.70 2.42
N ARG A 412 21.24 -3.54 1.14
CA ARG A 412 20.76 -4.41 0.06
C ARG A 412 21.90 -4.86 -0.81
N ARG A 413 21.73 -6.01 -1.42
CA ARG A 413 22.48 -6.48 -2.57
C ARG A 413 21.53 -6.76 -3.72
N ILE A 414 22.05 -6.79 -4.94
CA ILE A 414 21.34 -7.32 -6.11
C ILE A 414 21.13 -8.83 -5.85
N GLY A 415 19.91 -9.30 -6.07
CA GLY A 415 19.55 -10.71 -5.97
C GLY A 415 19.65 -11.42 -7.32
N CYS A 416 18.68 -12.26 -7.61
CA CYS A 416 18.57 -12.94 -8.90
C CYS A 416 18.41 -11.94 -10.05
N GLY A 417 18.89 -12.35 -11.23
CA GLY A 417 18.88 -11.53 -12.44
C GLY A 417 18.40 -12.29 -13.66
N LEU A 418 18.36 -11.56 -14.78
CA LEU A 418 18.04 -12.13 -16.08
C LEU A 418 19.29 -12.73 -16.72
N ILE A 419 19.08 -13.83 -17.44
CA ILE A 419 20.06 -14.48 -18.30
C ILE A 419 19.45 -14.71 -19.68
N ASP A 420 20.27 -14.89 -20.69
CA ASP A 420 19.79 -15.39 -21.98
C ASP A 420 19.17 -16.77 -21.79
N THR A 421 17.99 -16.96 -22.39
CA THR A 421 17.25 -18.21 -22.23
C THR A 421 17.99 -19.36 -22.90
N PRO A 422 18.33 -20.44 -22.18
CA PRO A 422 18.90 -21.62 -22.81
C PRO A 422 17.99 -22.16 -23.93
N ASP A 423 18.58 -22.42 -25.09
CA ASP A 423 17.91 -22.99 -26.28
C ASP A 423 16.83 -22.11 -26.94
N GLU A 424 16.67 -20.83 -26.50
CA GLU A 424 15.70 -19.87 -27.05
C GLU A 424 16.38 -18.51 -27.33
N PRO A 425 17.17 -18.37 -28.40
CA PRO A 425 17.90 -17.13 -28.71
C PRO A 425 17.00 -15.90 -28.78
N GLY A 426 17.50 -14.77 -28.25
CA GLY A 426 16.80 -13.49 -28.26
C GLY A 426 15.71 -13.38 -27.19
N THR A 427 15.61 -14.31 -26.26
CA THR A 427 14.71 -14.24 -25.11
C THR A 427 15.48 -14.30 -23.81
N GLN A 428 14.86 -13.79 -22.72
CA GLN A 428 15.47 -13.78 -21.38
C GLN A 428 14.66 -14.64 -20.40
N SER A 429 15.36 -15.12 -19.39
CA SER A 429 14.80 -15.91 -18.29
C SER A 429 15.34 -15.43 -16.96
N LEU A 430 14.52 -15.52 -15.91
CA LEU A 430 14.95 -15.25 -14.55
C LEU A 430 15.74 -16.45 -14.00
N HIS A 431 16.93 -16.21 -13.46
CA HIS A 431 17.75 -17.22 -12.82
C HIS A 431 17.78 -17.02 -11.31
N VAL A 432 17.12 -17.93 -10.57
CA VAL A 432 17.03 -17.90 -9.11
C VAL A 432 18.00 -18.92 -8.54
N ARG A 433 18.98 -18.47 -7.75
CA ARG A 433 20.09 -19.27 -7.24
C ARG A 433 20.21 -19.19 -5.72
N ASN A 434 21.12 -19.95 -5.18
CA ASN A 434 21.61 -19.81 -3.81
C ASN A 434 23.16 -19.90 -3.86
N PRO A 435 23.84 -18.82 -4.30
CA PRO A 435 25.30 -18.87 -4.41
C PRO A 435 25.98 -18.96 -3.03
N ASP A 436 25.82 -17.98 -2.17
CA ASP A 436 26.34 -17.93 -0.80
C ASP A 436 25.20 -17.70 0.21
N GLU A 437 24.24 -16.88 -0.18
CA GLU A 437 22.98 -16.60 0.52
C GLU A 437 21.82 -16.82 -0.44
N PRO A 438 20.66 -17.32 0.03
CA PRO A 438 19.53 -17.62 -0.83
C PRO A 438 19.04 -16.38 -1.59
N ASP A 439 19.02 -16.45 -2.91
CA ASP A 439 18.24 -15.54 -3.73
C ASP A 439 16.79 -16.00 -3.75
N THR A 440 15.90 -15.01 -3.70
CA THR A 440 14.46 -15.25 -3.78
C THR A 440 13.86 -14.26 -4.76
N ALA A 441 12.90 -14.70 -5.53
CA ALA A 441 12.10 -13.86 -6.43
C ALA A 441 10.64 -13.86 -5.98
N VAL A 442 10.03 -12.67 -5.93
CA VAL A 442 8.65 -12.47 -5.49
C VAL A 442 7.88 -11.73 -6.56
N TRP A 443 6.72 -12.23 -6.93
CA TRP A 443 5.85 -11.69 -7.98
C TRP A 443 4.40 -11.58 -7.51
N ASN A 444 3.76 -10.43 -7.79
CA ASN A 444 2.35 -10.19 -7.53
C ASN A 444 1.49 -10.49 -8.75
N PHE A 445 0.33 -11.08 -8.51
CA PHE A 445 -0.72 -11.31 -9.51
C PHE A 445 -2.11 -11.01 -8.94
N PRO A 446 -3.18 -10.96 -9.76
CA PRO A 446 -4.54 -10.70 -9.25
C PRO A 446 -4.93 -11.68 -8.16
N ASN A 447 -5.54 -11.15 -7.09
CA ASN A 447 -6.02 -11.98 -5.99
C ASN A 447 -6.98 -13.07 -6.47
N GLY A 448 -6.85 -14.27 -5.92
CA GLY A 448 -7.71 -15.40 -6.23
C GLY A 448 -8.11 -16.23 -5.04
N TRP A 449 -9.42 -16.40 -4.84
CA TRP A 449 -9.96 -17.44 -3.97
C TRP A 449 -9.84 -18.82 -4.60
N ARG A 450 -9.97 -18.86 -5.96
CA ARG A 450 -9.62 -19.99 -6.80
C ARG A 450 -8.86 -19.52 -8.03
N GLY A 451 -7.88 -20.31 -8.45
CA GLY A 451 -7.09 -19.96 -9.61
C GLY A 451 -6.06 -21.01 -9.95
N GLU A 452 -5.30 -20.69 -10.99
CA GLU A 452 -4.17 -21.48 -11.46
C GLU A 452 -2.98 -20.59 -11.72
N LEU A 453 -1.81 -21.03 -11.30
CA LEU A 453 -0.52 -20.47 -11.65
C LEU A 453 0.24 -21.49 -12.50
N THR A 454 0.74 -21.07 -13.66
CA THR A 454 1.64 -21.88 -14.48
C THR A 454 3.02 -21.24 -14.52
N VAL A 455 4.06 -22.07 -14.41
CA VAL A 455 5.47 -21.66 -14.44
C VAL A 455 6.21 -22.54 -15.43
N ARG A 456 6.80 -21.96 -16.46
CA ARG A 456 7.73 -22.67 -17.33
C ARG A 456 9.13 -22.57 -16.75
N LEU A 457 9.67 -23.67 -16.32
CA LEU A 457 10.93 -23.77 -15.59
C LEU A 457 11.90 -24.80 -16.18
N ARG A 458 13.20 -24.61 -15.87
CA ARG A 458 14.26 -25.56 -16.19
C ARG A 458 15.17 -25.69 -14.95
N LEU A 459 15.49 -26.90 -14.57
CA LEU A 459 16.50 -27.20 -13.56
C LEU A 459 17.81 -27.50 -14.27
N PRO A 460 18.88 -26.69 -14.13
CA PRO A 460 20.18 -27.02 -14.68
C PRO A 460 20.76 -28.30 -14.03
N THR A 461 21.64 -29.02 -14.76
CA THR A 461 22.41 -30.10 -14.17
C THR A 461 23.17 -29.60 -12.93
N GLY A 462 23.06 -30.32 -11.81
CA GLY A 462 23.64 -29.94 -10.52
C GLY A 462 22.68 -29.11 -9.62
N SER A 463 21.51 -28.73 -10.11
CA SER A 463 20.46 -28.07 -9.30
C SER A 463 19.94 -29.00 -8.20
N HIS A 464 19.53 -28.41 -7.08
CA HIS A 464 18.87 -29.10 -5.97
C HIS A 464 17.33 -29.00 -6.04
N GLY A 465 16.80 -28.47 -7.16
CA GLY A 465 15.38 -28.22 -7.33
C GLY A 465 14.95 -26.83 -6.86
N ALA A 466 13.65 -26.59 -6.86
CA ALA A 466 13.07 -25.30 -6.53
C ALA A 466 11.84 -25.43 -5.62
N ILE A 467 11.58 -24.39 -4.85
CA ILE A 467 10.40 -24.23 -3.99
C ILE A 467 9.58 -23.06 -4.52
N PHE A 468 8.27 -23.30 -4.63
CA PHE A 468 7.26 -22.34 -5.06
C PHE A 468 6.25 -22.17 -3.94
N SER A 469 6.19 -20.98 -3.34
CA SER A 469 5.30 -20.66 -2.23
C SER A 469 4.22 -19.70 -2.71
N LEU A 470 2.95 -19.95 -2.34
CA LEU A 470 1.80 -19.09 -2.62
C LEU A 470 1.41 -18.34 -1.36
N ASN A 471 1.37 -17.00 -1.45
CA ASN A 471 1.13 -16.09 -0.33
C ASN A 471 -0.05 -15.14 -0.61
N ASP A 472 -0.64 -14.56 0.45
CA ASP A 472 -1.72 -13.57 0.40
C ASP A 472 -1.23 -12.12 0.52
N ARG A 473 0.04 -11.93 0.84
CA ARG A 473 0.69 -10.63 1.03
C ARG A 473 2.16 -10.66 0.64
N PHE A 474 2.74 -9.48 0.53
CA PHE A 474 4.16 -9.33 0.22
C PHE A 474 5.03 -9.70 1.43
N PHE A 475 5.98 -10.56 1.19
CA PHE A 475 7.15 -10.79 2.03
C PHE A 475 8.37 -10.34 1.25
N ASP A 476 9.19 -9.47 1.82
CA ASP A 476 10.41 -9.10 1.11
C ASP A 476 11.24 -10.36 0.77
N PRO A 477 12.01 -10.34 -0.33
CA PRO A 477 12.72 -11.54 -0.78
C PRO A 477 13.60 -12.20 0.28
N SER A 478 14.16 -11.42 1.22
CA SER A 478 15.01 -11.91 2.30
C SER A 478 14.24 -12.44 3.51
N ASN A 479 12.91 -12.19 3.57
CA ASN A 479 12.09 -12.60 4.71
C ASN A 479 11.68 -14.07 4.59
N THR A 480 12.32 -14.94 5.37
CA THR A 480 12.05 -16.40 5.37
C THR A 480 10.64 -16.75 5.86
N LEU A 481 9.98 -15.86 6.60
CA LEU A 481 8.57 -16.06 6.99
C LEU A 481 7.65 -16.24 5.77
N GLY A 482 8.04 -15.72 4.58
CA GLY A 482 7.28 -15.92 3.35
C GLY A 482 7.14 -17.38 2.93
N ASP A 483 8.10 -18.22 3.26
CA ASP A 483 7.99 -19.67 3.03
C ASP A 483 7.22 -20.37 4.15
N ASP A 484 7.43 -19.96 5.39
CA ASP A 484 6.81 -20.57 6.56
C ASP A 484 5.32 -20.28 6.64
N LEU A 485 4.91 -19.05 6.29
CA LEU A 485 3.53 -18.59 6.31
C LEU A 485 2.82 -18.71 4.94
N ALA A 486 3.45 -19.38 3.98
CA ALA A 486 2.80 -19.67 2.71
C ALA A 486 1.54 -20.52 2.93
N MET A 487 0.46 -20.17 2.22
CA MET A 487 -0.77 -20.96 2.24
C MET A 487 -0.55 -22.33 1.63
N PHE A 488 0.19 -22.38 0.53
CA PHE A 488 0.62 -23.60 -0.12
C PHE A 488 2.08 -23.50 -0.51
N GLN A 489 2.77 -24.64 -0.50
CA GLN A 489 4.15 -24.73 -0.93
C GLN A 489 4.35 -25.99 -1.74
N ALA A 490 4.86 -25.83 -2.94
CA ALA A 490 5.20 -26.92 -3.86
C ALA A 490 6.71 -27.02 -4.05
N ARG A 491 7.23 -28.21 -4.17
CA ARG A 491 8.64 -28.47 -4.47
C ARG A 491 8.76 -29.22 -5.79
N VAL A 492 9.68 -28.77 -6.65
CA VAL A 492 10.06 -29.47 -7.88
C VAL A 492 11.49 -29.97 -7.66
N THR A 493 11.66 -31.28 -7.72
CA THR A 493 12.97 -31.94 -7.55
C THR A 493 13.52 -32.40 -8.89
N THR A 494 14.81 -32.69 -8.94
CA THR A 494 15.47 -33.26 -10.13
C THR A 494 15.03 -34.69 -10.47
N ASP A 495 14.44 -35.40 -9.51
CA ASP A 495 13.82 -36.73 -9.78
C ASP A 495 12.50 -36.58 -10.54
N ALA A 496 11.73 -35.51 -10.27
CA ALA A 496 10.46 -35.23 -10.95
C ALA A 496 10.66 -34.48 -12.28
N ALA A 497 11.63 -33.56 -12.33
CA ALA A 497 11.94 -32.74 -13.50
C ALA A 497 13.33 -33.07 -14.03
N LYS A 498 13.37 -33.71 -15.23
CA LYS A 498 14.64 -34.05 -15.88
C LYS A 498 15.51 -32.79 -16.04
N PRO A 499 16.78 -32.80 -15.56
CA PRO A 499 17.67 -31.68 -15.73
C PRO A 499 17.85 -31.27 -17.19
N ASP A 500 18.14 -29.96 -17.38
CA ASP A 500 18.37 -29.34 -18.68
C ASP A 500 17.22 -29.46 -19.69
N THR A 501 16.01 -29.71 -19.18
CA THR A 501 14.78 -29.78 -19.97
C THR A 501 13.76 -28.79 -19.46
N TRP A 502 13.00 -28.19 -20.35
CA TRP A 502 11.88 -27.30 -19.98
C TRP A 502 10.67 -28.10 -19.51
N HIS A 503 10.13 -27.68 -18.38
CA HIS A 503 8.93 -28.25 -17.77
C HIS A 503 7.91 -27.16 -17.49
N THR A 504 6.64 -27.55 -17.43
CA THR A 504 5.54 -26.69 -16.99
C THR A 504 5.03 -27.17 -15.64
N LEU A 505 5.20 -26.36 -14.61
CA LEU A 505 4.55 -26.52 -13.31
C LEU A 505 3.21 -25.80 -13.34
N SER A 506 2.11 -26.47 -12.93
CA SER A 506 0.82 -25.86 -12.65
C SER A 506 0.47 -26.06 -11.18
N LEU A 507 0.05 -24.97 -10.53
CA LEU A 507 -0.48 -24.95 -9.16
C LEU A 507 -1.94 -24.47 -9.24
N ARG A 508 -2.90 -25.37 -8.99
CA ARG A 508 -4.35 -25.08 -9.02
C ARG A 508 -4.90 -25.10 -7.61
N TRP A 509 -5.30 -23.94 -7.09
CA TRP A 509 -5.81 -23.83 -5.73
C TRP A 509 -7.32 -23.58 -5.68
N ASP A 510 -7.93 -24.12 -4.63
CA ASP A 510 -9.30 -23.84 -4.19
C ASP A 510 -9.29 -23.61 -2.67
N LEU A 511 -9.42 -22.35 -2.25
CA LEU A 511 -9.37 -22.00 -0.83
C LEU A 511 -10.62 -22.45 -0.07
N THR A 512 -11.75 -22.68 -0.76
CA THR A 512 -12.95 -23.27 -0.13
C THR A 512 -12.69 -24.70 0.32
N ARG A 513 -11.90 -25.45 -0.47
CA ARG A 513 -11.52 -26.84 -0.16
C ARG A 513 -10.24 -26.90 0.67
N GLY A 514 -9.50 -25.81 0.76
CA GLY A 514 -8.18 -25.77 1.42
C GLY A 514 -7.13 -26.63 0.70
N GLU A 515 -7.19 -26.71 -0.63
CA GLU A 515 -6.38 -27.62 -1.45
C GLU A 515 -5.68 -26.88 -2.59
N CYS A 516 -4.49 -27.38 -2.95
CA CYS A 516 -3.74 -26.96 -4.13
C CYS A 516 -3.16 -28.18 -4.84
N GLU A 517 -3.59 -28.42 -6.09
CA GLU A 517 -3.00 -29.45 -6.95
C GLU A 517 -1.68 -28.97 -7.54
N GLN A 518 -0.64 -29.76 -7.40
CA GLN A 518 0.63 -29.58 -8.08
C GLN A 518 0.71 -30.54 -9.26
N ARG A 519 0.85 -29.99 -10.46
CA ARG A 519 1.05 -30.77 -11.70
C ARG A 519 2.38 -30.40 -12.35
N LEU A 520 3.04 -31.37 -12.92
CA LEU A 520 4.23 -31.16 -13.74
C LEU A 520 3.99 -31.79 -15.12
N ASN A 521 4.06 -30.97 -16.18
CA ASN A 521 3.70 -31.39 -17.54
C ASN A 521 2.33 -32.08 -17.59
N ASP A 522 1.33 -31.46 -16.96
CA ASP A 522 -0.06 -31.94 -16.80
C ASP A 522 -0.25 -33.20 -15.92
N GLN A 523 0.84 -33.87 -15.53
CA GLN A 523 0.74 -35.00 -14.60
C GLN A 523 0.56 -34.51 -13.16
N LEU A 524 -0.45 -35.01 -12.44
CA LEU A 524 -0.64 -34.73 -11.02
C LEU A 524 0.49 -35.36 -10.21
N ILE A 525 1.22 -34.51 -9.48
CA ILE A 525 2.34 -34.93 -8.63
C ILE A 525 1.91 -35.00 -7.16
N ALA A 526 1.14 -34.00 -6.70
CA ALA A 526 0.69 -33.92 -5.32
C ALA A 526 -0.56 -33.05 -5.18
N THR A 527 -1.28 -33.24 -4.08
CA THR A 527 -2.32 -32.32 -3.60
C THR A 527 -1.91 -31.81 -2.22
N HIS A 528 -1.63 -30.53 -2.14
CA HIS A 528 -1.25 -29.87 -0.90
C HIS A 528 -2.48 -29.39 -0.14
N LYS A 529 -2.45 -29.48 1.18
CA LYS A 529 -3.45 -28.88 2.07
C LYS A 529 -2.99 -27.52 2.57
N PHE A 530 -3.90 -26.69 3.05
CA PHE A 530 -3.59 -25.45 3.72
C PHE A 530 -2.52 -25.65 4.79
N ARG A 531 -1.49 -24.82 4.73
CA ARG A 531 -0.52 -24.63 5.81
C ARG A 531 -0.95 -23.48 6.72
N HIS A 532 -1.43 -22.42 6.12
CA HIS A 532 -1.94 -21.22 6.80
C HIS A 532 -3.19 -20.71 6.08
N ARG A 533 -4.15 -20.21 6.86
CA ARG A 533 -5.37 -19.61 6.35
C ARG A 533 -5.13 -18.18 5.88
N THR A 534 -6.02 -17.67 5.06
CA THR A 534 -6.11 -16.28 4.65
C THR A 534 -7.55 -15.79 4.71
N LEU A 535 -7.73 -14.49 4.91
CA LEU A 535 -9.03 -13.81 4.77
C LEU A 535 -9.21 -13.21 3.37
N ASN A 536 -8.16 -13.19 2.53
CA ASN A 536 -8.14 -12.40 1.30
C ASN A 536 -8.01 -13.21 0.01
N GLY A 537 -7.22 -14.26 0.00
CA GLY A 537 -6.92 -15.06 -1.19
C GLY A 537 -5.44 -15.10 -1.52
N VAL A 538 -5.08 -15.79 -2.59
CA VAL A 538 -3.70 -15.91 -3.08
C VAL A 538 -3.42 -14.79 -4.05
N SER A 539 -2.32 -14.05 -3.86
CA SER A 539 -1.92 -12.93 -4.73
C SER A 539 -0.41 -12.84 -4.99
N TYR A 540 0.38 -13.73 -4.39
CA TYR A 540 1.83 -13.72 -4.54
C TYR A 540 2.41 -15.11 -4.82
N LEU A 541 3.39 -15.14 -5.73
CA LEU A 541 4.31 -16.23 -5.95
C LEU A 541 5.68 -15.86 -5.37
N ARG A 542 6.28 -16.78 -4.62
CA ARG A 542 7.65 -16.71 -4.14
C ARG A 542 8.42 -17.92 -4.66
N ILE A 543 9.61 -17.69 -5.24
CA ILE A 543 10.45 -18.75 -5.83
C ILE A 543 11.84 -18.69 -5.18
N ARG A 544 12.37 -19.84 -4.77
CA ARG A 544 13.77 -19.99 -4.35
C ARG A 544 14.32 -21.37 -4.70
N SER A 545 15.66 -21.52 -4.64
CA SER A 545 16.27 -22.86 -4.68
C SER A 545 15.77 -23.71 -3.51
N ALA A 546 15.65 -25.01 -3.72
CA ALA A 546 15.33 -25.98 -2.68
C ALA A 546 16.55 -26.41 -1.83
N ALA A 547 17.72 -25.88 -2.13
CA ALA A 547 18.96 -26.19 -1.45
C ALA A 547 19.04 -25.58 -0.05
N HIS A 548 19.60 -26.32 0.90
CA HIS A 548 20.02 -25.84 2.22
C HIS A 548 21.51 -25.43 2.27
N LYS A 549 22.21 -25.58 1.16
CA LYS A 549 23.62 -25.25 0.95
C LYS A 549 23.75 -24.42 -0.32
N PRO A 550 24.89 -23.79 -0.58
CA PRO A 550 25.09 -23.08 -1.83
C PRO A 550 24.71 -23.92 -3.05
N ASP A 551 23.88 -23.34 -3.92
CA ASP A 551 23.39 -23.93 -5.17
C ASP A 551 23.51 -22.87 -6.29
N PRO A 552 24.66 -22.80 -6.96
CA PRO A 552 24.89 -21.86 -8.04
C PRO A 552 24.06 -22.18 -9.29
N HIS A 553 23.50 -23.38 -9.37
CA HIS A 553 22.71 -23.85 -10.51
C HIS A 553 21.25 -23.41 -10.40
N GLY A 554 20.63 -23.53 -9.22
CA GLY A 554 19.29 -23.07 -8.91
C GLY A 554 18.21 -23.48 -9.91
N VAL A 555 17.34 -22.54 -10.28
CA VAL A 555 16.25 -22.74 -11.25
C VAL A 555 16.17 -21.58 -12.24
N ILE A 556 15.90 -21.89 -13.49
CA ILE A 556 15.67 -20.93 -14.57
C ILE A 556 14.17 -20.87 -14.86
N ILE A 557 13.59 -19.66 -14.83
CA ILE A 557 12.16 -19.40 -15.07
C ILE A 557 12.03 -18.62 -16.37
N ARG A 558 11.32 -19.19 -17.34
CA ARG A 558 11.11 -18.56 -18.66
C ARG A 558 9.81 -17.78 -18.76
N HIS A 559 8.76 -18.24 -18.09
CA HIS A 559 7.43 -17.65 -18.17
C HIS A 559 6.63 -17.99 -16.92
N VAL A 560 5.85 -17.04 -16.46
CA VAL A 560 4.85 -17.25 -15.41
C VAL A 560 3.50 -16.68 -15.87
N LYS A 561 2.42 -17.36 -15.51
CA LYS A 561 1.06 -16.91 -15.81
C LYS A 561 0.13 -17.31 -14.67
N ALA A 562 -0.67 -16.36 -14.23
CA ALA A 562 -1.77 -16.58 -13.30
C ALA A 562 -3.10 -16.39 -14.02
N ALA A 563 -4.06 -17.28 -13.78
CA ALA A 563 -5.43 -17.22 -14.27
C ALA A 563 -6.38 -17.46 -13.09
N ILE A 564 -7.18 -16.46 -12.76
CA ILE A 564 -8.05 -16.46 -11.58
C ILE A 564 -9.48 -16.77 -12.01
N SER A 565 -10.04 -17.83 -11.46
CA SER A 565 -11.42 -18.24 -11.73
C SER A 565 -12.42 -17.68 -10.71
N ASP A 566 -11.96 -17.34 -9.49
CA ASP A 566 -12.75 -16.66 -8.48
C ASP A 566 -11.90 -15.54 -7.85
N PRO A 567 -12.04 -14.28 -8.33
CA PRO A 567 -11.18 -13.17 -7.90
C PRO A 567 -11.62 -12.51 -6.59
N LYS A 568 -12.76 -12.90 -6.01
CA LYS A 568 -13.32 -12.23 -4.85
C LYS A 568 -12.77 -12.79 -3.54
N ALA A 569 -12.16 -11.94 -2.76
CA ALA A 569 -12.03 -12.14 -1.32
C ALA A 569 -13.44 -12.09 -0.72
N PRO A 570 -13.95 -13.16 -0.09
CA PRO A 570 -15.36 -13.27 0.33
C PRO A 570 -15.70 -12.30 1.46
N ALA A 571 -16.99 -12.07 1.69
CA ALA A 571 -17.46 -11.45 2.91
C ALA A 571 -17.04 -12.33 4.11
N ILE A 572 -16.61 -11.69 5.17
CA ILE A 572 -16.17 -12.35 6.42
C ILE A 572 -16.91 -11.75 7.61
N THR A 573 -17.12 -12.55 8.63
CA THR A 573 -17.75 -12.10 9.87
C THR A 573 -16.73 -11.46 10.80
N ARG A 574 -17.20 -10.75 11.83
CA ARG A 574 -16.36 -10.21 12.89
C ARG A 574 -15.64 -11.34 13.63
N GLU A 575 -16.35 -12.43 13.93
CA GLU A 575 -15.80 -13.59 14.62
C GLU A 575 -14.66 -14.25 13.85
N GLU A 576 -14.77 -14.31 12.51
CA GLU A 576 -13.70 -14.84 11.64
C GLU A 576 -12.47 -13.94 11.66
N GLN A 577 -12.65 -12.61 11.64
CA GLN A 577 -11.55 -11.64 11.73
C GLN A 577 -10.84 -11.74 13.09
N ASP A 578 -11.61 -11.78 14.18
CA ASP A 578 -11.08 -11.86 15.53
C ASP A 578 -10.32 -13.18 15.76
N ALA A 579 -10.89 -14.30 15.32
CA ALA A 579 -10.24 -15.61 15.41
C ALA A 579 -8.94 -15.69 14.58
N TYR A 580 -8.93 -15.08 13.37
CA TYR A 580 -7.73 -15.01 12.55
C TYR A 580 -6.65 -14.17 13.23
N GLN A 581 -7.01 -13.02 13.80
CA GLN A 581 -6.07 -12.16 14.49
C GLN A 581 -5.51 -12.79 15.76
N GLU A 582 -6.36 -13.50 16.51
CA GLU A 582 -5.93 -14.23 17.71
C GLU A 582 -4.89 -15.31 17.36
N ASP A 583 -5.12 -16.08 16.29
CA ASP A 583 -4.16 -17.08 15.80
C ASP A 583 -2.86 -16.41 15.33
N TYR A 584 -2.96 -15.31 14.59
CA TYR A 584 -1.81 -14.55 14.12
C TYR A 584 -0.95 -14.03 15.28
N VAL A 585 -1.55 -13.47 16.31
CA VAL A 585 -0.84 -13.00 17.51
C VAL A 585 -0.12 -14.15 18.22
N LYS A 586 -0.71 -15.32 18.28
CA LYS A 586 -0.09 -16.49 18.91
C LYS A 586 1.05 -17.10 18.10
N THR A 587 0.95 -17.07 16.77
CA THR A 587 1.83 -17.85 15.89
C THR A 587 2.87 -17.01 15.16
N VAL A 588 2.58 -15.75 14.84
CA VAL A 588 3.44 -14.87 14.03
C VAL A 588 4.16 -13.82 14.88
N VAL A 589 3.43 -13.11 15.76
CA VAL A 589 4.03 -12.05 16.59
C VAL A 589 5.26 -12.50 17.38
N PRO A 590 5.30 -13.71 17.99
CA PRO A 590 6.50 -14.19 18.68
C PRO A 590 7.72 -14.40 17.76
N ARG A 591 7.51 -14.39 16.45
CA ARG A 591 8.56 -14.60 15.44
C ARG A 591 9.12 -13.28 14.89
N TRP A 592 8.52 -12.18 15.27
CA TRP A 592 9.04 -10.86 14.98
C TRP A 592 10.29 -10.62 15.85
#